data_b318981d23a12ac403d0b70eddb58873
#
_entry.id   b318981d23a12ac403d0b70eddb58873
#
_cell.length_a   1.000
_cell.length_b   1.000
_cell.length_c   1.000
_cell.angle_alpha   90.00
_cell.angle_beta   90.00
_cell.angle_gamma   90.00
#
_symmetry.space_group_name_H-M   'P 1'
#
loop_
_entity.id
_entity.type
_entity.pdbx_description
1 polymer ?
#
loop_
_entity_poly.entity_id
_entity_poly.type
_entity_poly.pdbx_seq_one_letter_code
_entity_poly.pdbx_strand_id
1 'polypeptide(L)'
;AHIPEPDLIEGGQLPKRAEAGRRPFDVYQRAWSGTRGARVAIVIGGMGVSQTSTEAAINKLPPEVTLAFAPQGNSLSRWAQAARRKGHEILLQIPMEPFDYPKVDPGRGTLIVDAAPDANLKVLHESMGRLTNYVGVVNYLGARFTSEDAALNPVVQDIGNRGLMYLDDGTSARSQADALSATNKAPFAAADLMIDGVQEKSEILKS
;
A
#
# COMPACT_ATOMS: atom_id res chain seq x y z
N ALA A 1 -8.66 -22.42 0.35
CA ALA A 1 -8.51 -21.59 1.54
C ALA A 1 -9.72 -20.64 1.61
N HIS A 2 -10.45 -20.65 2.73
CA HIS A 2 -11.59 -19.77 2.92
C HIS A 2 -11.08 -18.33 3.07
N ILE A 3 -11.47 -17.46 2.16
CA ILE A 3 -11.19 -16.02 2.22
C ILE A 3 -12.21 -15.43 3.20
N PRO A 4 -11.79 -14.60 4.18
CA PRO A 4 -12.74 -13.93 5.06
C PRO A 4 -13.75 -13.12 4.26
N GLU A 5 -15.03 -13.21 4.64
CA GLU A 5 -16.04 -12.33 4.05
C GLU A 5 -15.69 -10.88 4.38
N PRO A 6 -15.63 -10.00 3.37
CA PRO A 6 -15.27 -8.60 3.59
C PRO A 6 -16.39 -7.84 4.32
N ASP A 7 -16.03 -6.79 5.03
CA ASP A 7 -17.00 -5.82 5.51
C ASP A 7 -17.54 -5.03 4.31
N LEU A 8 -18.85 -4.96 4.19
CA LEU A 8 -19.50 -4.16 3.15
C LEU A 8 -19.60 -2.71 3.61
N ILE A 9 -19.14 -1.79 2.76
CA ILE A 9 -19.29 -0.35 2.93
C ILE A 9 -19.94 0.26 1.69
N GLU A 10 -20.45 1.47 1.82
CA GLU A 10 -20.87 2.25 0.65
C GLU A 10 -19.64 2.51 -0.24
N GLY A 11 -19.60 1.86 -1.41
CA GLY A 11 -18.51 1.97 -2.39
C GLY A 11 -17.56 0.77 -2.47
N GLY A 12 -17.73 -0.29 -1.69
CA GLY A 12 -16.87 -1.47 -1.84
C GLY A 12 -16.88 -2.46 -0.68
N GLN A 13 -15.82 -3.27 -0.66
CA GLN A 13 -15.61 -4.32 0.33
C GLN A 13 -14.30 -4.05 1.07
N LEU A 14 -14.35 -3.98 2.39
CA LEU A 14 -13.16 -3.83 3.21
C LEU A 14 -12.58 -5.19 3.62
N PRO A 15 -11.25 -5.35 3.58
CA PRO A 15 -10.61 -6.55 4.12
C PRO A 15 -10.83 -6.65 5.63
N LYS A 16 -10.98 -7.87 6.12
CA LYS A 16 -11.04 -8.15 7.56
C LYS A 16 -10.34 -9.45 7.92
N ARG A 17 -10.01 -9.62 9.19
CA ARG A 17 -9.53 -10.90 9.72
C ARG A 17 -10.65 -11.92 9.70
N ALA A 18 -10.32 -13.18 9.41
CA ALA A 18 -11.24 -14.29 9.59
C ALA A 18 -11.49 -14.54 11.10
N GLU A 19 -12.63 -15.16 11.42
CA GLU A 19 -12.95 -15.59 12.80
C GLU A 19 -11.87 -16.48 13.42
N ALA A 20 -11.19 -17.30 12.61
CA ALA A 20 -10.05 -18.11 13.03
C ALA A 20 -8.73 -17.32 13.14
N GLY A 21 -8.77 -15.98 13.12
CA GLY A 21 -7.61 -15.10 13.29
C GLY A 21 -6.72 -14.94 12.04
N ARG A 22 -6.99 -15.62 10.92
CA ARG A 22 -6.20 -15.45 9.68
C ARG A 22 -6.34 -14.04 9.14
N ARG A 23 -5.20 -13.45 8.77
CA ARG A 23 -5.13 -12.10 8.25
C ARG A 23 -5.15 -12.11 6.71
N PRO A 24 -5.70 -11.08 6.04
CA PRO A 24 -5.50 -10.87 4.61
C PRO A 24 -4.03 -10.94 4.20
N PHE A 25 -3.14 -10.38 5.03
CA PHE A 25 -1.69 -10.50 4.84
C PHE A 25 -1.26 -11.96 4.67
N ASP A 26 -1.66 -12.86 5.56
CA ASP A 26 -1.26 -14.27 5.52
C ASP A 26 -1.86 -15.05 4.33
N VAL A 27 -3.05 -14.62 3.88
CA VAL A 27 -3.79 -15.28 2.78
C VAL A 27 -3.28 -14.86 1.41
N TYR A 28 -2.93 -13.58 1.27
CA TYR A 28 -2.58 -12.99 -0.03
C TYR A 28 -1.09 -12.83 -0.26
N GLN A 29 -0.25 -13.03 0.76
CA GLN A 29 1.20 -12.99 0.59
C GLN A 29 1.65 -14.08 -0.38
N ARG A 30 2.71 -13.80 -1.12
CA ARG A 30 3.37 -14.79 -1.95
C ARG A 30 4.19 -15.74 -1.09
N ALA A 31 4.05 -17.04 -1.35
CA ALA A 31 4.88 -18.02 -0.66
C ALA A 31 6.36 -17.84 -1.04
N TRP A 32 7.23 -17.83 -0.04
CA TRP A 32 8.67 -17.79 -0.26
C TRP A 32 9.17 -19.13 -0.83
N SER A 33 9.99 -19.07 -1.88
CA SER A 33 10.56 -20.27 -2.54
C SER A 33 11.60 -21.02 -1.71
N GLY A 34 12.06 -20.45 -0.58
CA GLY A 34 13.12 -21.04 0.24
C GLY A 34 14.54 -20.79 -0.28
N THR A 35 14.71 -20.04 -1.37
CA THR A 35 16.02 -19.72 -1.94
C THR A 35 16.92 -19.02 -0.93
N ARG A 36 18.18 -19.45 -0.84
CA ARG A 36 19.19 -18.84 0.04
C ARG A 36 19.88 -17.67 -0.67
N GLY A 37 20.30 -16.67 0.09
CA GLY A 37 21.04 -15.49 -0.41
C GLY A 37 20.47 -14.17 0.12
N ALA A 38 21.03 -13.06 -0.37
CA ALA A 38 20.51 -11.73 -0.09
C ALA A 38 19.09 -11.59 -0.68
N ARG A 39 18.21 -10.95 0.08
CA ARG A 39 16.81 -10.74 -0.32
C ARG A 39 16.62 -9.29 -0.68
N VAL A 40 16.08 -9.06 -1.86
CA VAL A 40 15.68 -7.73 -2.33
C VAL A 40 14.20 -7.80 -2.66
N ALA A 41 13.40 -6.94 -2.02
CA ALA A 41 11.99 -6.74 -2.37
C ALA A 41 11.88 -5.49 -3.24
N ILE A 42 11.25 -5.63 -4.39
CA ILE A 42 11.02 -4.52 -5.33
C ILE A 42 9.52 -4.24 -5.36
N VAL A 43 9.15 -2.98 -5.14
CA VAL A 43 7.77 -2.50 -5.21
C VAL A 43 7.66 -1.45 -6.29
N ILE A 44 6.72 -1.62 -7.21
CA ILE A 44 6.41 -0.64 -8.26
C ILE A 44 5.05 -0.02 -7.99
N GLY A 45 5.04 1.30 -7.80
CA GLY A 45 3.84 2.09 -7.54
C GLY A 45 3.13 2.59 -8.78
N GLY A 46 2.00 3.30 -8.56
CA GLY A 46 1.24 3.97 -9.62
C GLY A 46 0.44 3.04 -10.54
N MET A 47 0.28 1.77 -10.15
CA MET A 47 -0.54 0.83 -10.95
C MET A 47 -2.00 1.30 -11.02
N GLY A 48 -2.61 1.13 -12.19
CA GLY A 48 -3.97 1.56 -12.46
C GLY A 48 -4.12 3.00 -12.98
N VAL A 49 -3.07 3.83 -12.87
CA VAL A 49 -3.10 5.23 -13.38
C VAL A 49 -2.97 5.24 -14.90
N SER A 50 -1.94 4.59 -15.44
CA SER A 50 -1.76 4.40 -16.87
C SER A 50 -2.08 2.96 -17.27
N GLN A 51 -3.00 2.76 -18.20
CA GLN A 51 -3.35 1.44 -18.70
C GLN A 51 -2.15 0.73 -19.33
N THR A 52 -1.44 1.41 -20.22
CA THR A 52 -0.29 0.84 -20.95
C THR A 52 0.84 0.46 -20.00
N SER A 53 1.17 1.33 -19.05
CA SER A 53 2.23 1.06 -18.06
C SER A 53 1.84 -0.08 -17.11
N THR A 54 0.58 -0.11 -16.68
CA THR A 54 0.06 -1.17 -15.81
C THR A 54 0.09 -2.54 -16.51
N GLU A 55 -0.35 -2.59 -17.76
CA GLU A 55 -0.29 -3.82 -18.55
C GLU A 55 1.14 -4.28 -18.80
N ALA A 56 2.04 -3.34 -19.10
CA ALA A 56 3.46 -3.65 -19.28
C ALA A 56 4.10 -4.19 -17.99
N ALA A 57 3.83 -3.56 -16.85
CA ALA A 57 4.31 -4.03 -15.55
C ALA A 57 3.84 -5.46 -15.26
N ILE A 58 2.54 -5.73 -15.37
CA ILE A 58 1.95 -7.05 -15.11
C ILE A 58 2.53 -8.13 -16.04
N ASN A 59 2.81 -7.81 -17.30
CA ASN A 59 3.21 -8.82 -18.27
C ASN A 59 4.72 -9.01 -18.41
N LYS A 60 5.52 -8.00 -18.11
CA LYS A 60 6.98 -8.00 -18.38
C LYS A 60 7.82 -8.14 -17.12
N LEU A 61 7.31 -7.72 -15.95
CA LEU A 61 8.07 -7.86 -14.72
C LEU A 61 8.03 -9.29 -14.18
N PRO A 62 9.09 -9.73 -13.50
CA PRO A 62 9.09 -11.00 -12.78
C PRO A 62 7.97 -11.01 -11.73
N PRO A 63 7.31 -12.16 -11.48
CA PRO A 63 6.21 -12.25 -10.53
C PRO A 63 6.62 -11.98 -9.07
N GLU A 64 7.91 -11.92 -8.78
CA GLU A 64 8.49 -11.53 -7.49
C GLU A 64 8.35 -10.03 -7.20
N VAL A 65 8.18 -9.21 -8.23
CA VAL A 65 7.97 -7.77 -8.07
C VAL A 65 6.56 -7.51 -7.55
N THR A 66 6.46 -6.80 -6.43
CA THR A 66 5.19 -6.37 -5.84
C THR A 66 4.65 -5.15 -6.57
N LEU A 67 3.35 -5.14 -6.84
CA LEU A 67 2.68 -4.05 -7.56
C LEU A 67 1.75 -3.27 -6.61
N ALA A 68 2.02 -1.97 -6.45
CA ALA A 68 1.21 -1.08 -5.62
C ALA A 68 0.23 -0.26 -6.48
N PHE A 69 -1.05 -0.43 -6.23
CA PHE A 69 -2.13 0.19 -6.99
C PHE A 69 -2.56 1.51 -6.38
N ALA A 70 -2.66 2.53 -7.21
CA ALA A 70 -3.17 3.84 -6.81
C ALA A 70 -4.71 3.80 -6.73
N PRO A 71 -5.34 4.24 -5.62
CA PRO A 71 -6.79 4.12 -5.44
C PRO A 71 -7.60 4.96 -6.42
N GLN A 72 -7.03 6.03 -6.99
CA GLN A 72 -7.63 6.86 -8.03
C GLN A 72 -7.59 6.22 -9.43
N GLY A 73 -6.91 5.09 -9.58
CA GLY A 73 -6.77 4.40 -10.86
C GLY A 73 -8.09 3.84 -11.41
N ASN A 74 -8.07 3.49 -12.69
CA ASN A 74 -9.23 2.94 -13.40
C ASN A 74 -9.15 1.41 -13.52
N SER A 75 -10.30 0.74 -13.51
CA SER A 75 -10.41 -0.72 -13.71
C SER A 75 -9.54 -1.54 -12.74
N LEU A 76 -9.37 -1.06 -11.50
CA LEU A 76 -8.45 -1.62 -10.51
C LEU A 76 -8.69 -3.11 -10.26
N SER A 77 -9.94 -3.54 -10.10
CA SER A 77 -10.28 -4.96 -9.87
C SER A 77 -9.81 -5.86 -11.01
N ARG A 78 -9.95 -5.42 -12.26
CA ARG A 78 -9.47 -6.16 -13.44
C ARG A 78 -7.94 -6.29 -13.43
N TRP A 79 -7.25 -5.20 -13.17
CA TRP A 79 -5.78 -5.17 -13.13
C TRP A 79 -5.23 -5.98 -11.97
N ALA A 80 -5.82 -5.87 -10.78
CA ALA A 80 -5.44 -6.64 -9.62
C ALA A 80 -5.58 -8.14 -9.87
N GLN A 81 -6.72 -8.58 -10.44
CA GLN A 81 -6.90 -9.98 -10.80
C GLN A 81 -5.89 -10.45 -11.85
N ALA A 82 -5.55 -9.61 -12.83
CA ALA A 82 -4.52 -9.93 -13.82
C ALA A 82 -3.14 -10.08 -13.16
N ALA A 83 -2.76 -9.15 -12.29
CA ALA A 83 -1.51 -9.20 -11.53
C ALA A 83 -1.43 -10.46 -10.65
N ARG A 84 -2.50 -10.77 -9.92
CA ARG A 84 -2.57 -12.00 -9.09
C ARG A 84 -2.45 -13.28 -9.91
N ARG A 85 -3.10 -13.35 -11.07
CA ARG A 85 -2.95 -14.51 -11.98
C ARG A 85 -1.53 -14.69 -12.50
N LYS A 86 -0.76 -13.60 -12.63
CA LYS A 86 0.67 -13.62 -13.00
C LYS A 86 1.58 -13.94 -11.82
N GLY A 87 1.06 -13.96 -10.59
CA GLY A 87 1.80 -14.29 -9.37
C GLY A 87 2.34 -13.09 -8.61
N HIS A 88 2.05 -11.87 -9.03
CA HIS A 88 2.44 -10.67 -8.29
C HIS A 88 1.70 -10.55 -6.96
N GLU A 89 2.42 -10.12 -5.94
CA GLU A 89 1.84 -9.60 -4.71
C GLU A 89 1.33 -8.19 -4.94
N ILE A 90 0.28 -7.80 -4.21
CA ILE A 90 -0.39 -6.51 -4.41
C ILE A 90 -0.42 -5.72 -3.11
N LEU A 91 -0.09 -4.43 -3.23
CA LEU A 91 -0.32 -3.39 -2.22
C LEU A 91 -1.31 -2.35 -2.75
N LEU A 92 -1.95 -1.64 -1.83
CA LEU A 92 -2.74 -0.45 -2.12
C LEU A 92 -1.95 0.79 -1.69
N GLN A 93 -1.74 1.75 -2.60
CA GLN A 93 -1.16 3.05 -2.24
C GLN A 93 -2.21 3.91 -1.55
N ILE A 94 -1.80 4.60 -0.49
CA ILE A 94 -2.65 5.58 0.21
C ILE A 94 -1.98 6.94 0.11
N PRO A 95 -2.59 7.90 -0.62
CA PRO A 95 -2.08 9.26 -0.68
C PRO A 95 -2.12 9.91 0.70
N MET A 96 -1.01 10.51 1.12
CA MET A 96 -0.89 11.16 2.42
C MET A 96 -0.23 12.53 2.27
N GLU A 97 -0.55 13.45 3.16
CA GLU A 97 -0.12 14.85 3.14
C GLU A 97 1.40 15.00 3.25
N PRO A 98 2.08 15.59 2.23
CA PRO A 98 3.47 16.01 2.32
C PRO A 98 3.58 17.38 2.98
N PHE A 99 4.81 17.81 3.35
CA PHE A 99 5.04 19.13 3.97
C PHE A 99 4.62 20.31 3.07
N ASP A 100 4.75 20.14 1.76
CA ASP A 100 4.43 21.21 0.78
C ASP A 100 2.98 21.14 0.27
N TYR A 101 2.10 20.41 0.94
CA TYR A 101 0.67 20.38 0.60
C TYR A 101 0.03 21.76 0.85
N PRO A 102 -0.87 22.25 0.00
CA PRO A 102 -1.42 21.64 -1.22
C PRO A 102 -0.59 21.91 -2.50
N LYS A 103 0.58 22.55 -2.39
CA LYS A 103 1.43 22.84 -3.55
C LYS A 103 1.92 21.54 -4.22
N VAL A 104 2.27 20.56 -3.41
CA VAL A 104 2.50 19.18 -3.84
C VAL A 104 1.29 18.37 -3.42
N ASP A 105 0.43 18.00 -4.36
CA ASP A 105 -0.83 17.29 -4.13
C ASP A 105 -0.70 15.82 -4.52
N PRO A 106 -0.80 14.87 -3.57
CA PRO A 106 -0.78 13.44 -3.86
C PRO A 106 -2.01 12.94 -4.62
N GLY A 107 -3.03 13.78 -4.73
CA GLY A 107 -4.24 13.51 -5.49
C GLY A 107 -5.48 13.23 -4.62
N ARG A 108 -6.54 12.80 -5.28
CA ARG A 108 -7.81 12.55 -4.62
C ARG A 108 -7.67 11.45 -3.55
N GLY A 109 -8.26 11.72 -2.38
CA GLY A 109 -8.25 10.78 -1.27
C GLY A 109 -7.00 10.89 -0.39
N THR A 110 -6.31 12.05 -0.45
CA THR A 110 -5.18 12.34 0.44
C THR A 110 -5.64 12.42 1.90
N LEU A 111 -4.98 11.68 2.78
CA LEU A 111 -5.15 11.80 4.22
C LEU A 111 -4.45 13.05 4.71
N ILE A 112 -5.16 13.87 5.52
CA ILE A 112 -4.75 15.22 5.92
C ILE A 112 -4.51 15.28 7.44
N VAL A 113 -3.39 15.85 7.85
CA VAL A 113 -2.98 15.93 9.26
C VAL A 113 -4.02 16.64 10.13
N ASP A 114 -4.51 17.79 9.65
CA ASP A 114 -5.45 18.63 10.41
C ASP A 114 -6.92 18.19 10.27
N ALA A 115 -7.19 17.08 9.56
CA ALA A 115 -8.54 16.52 9.47
C ALA A 115 -8.87 15.70 10.72
N ALA A 116 -10.18 15.65 11.06
CA ALA A 116 -10.64 14.77 12.13
C ALA A 116 -10.29 13.29 11.82
N PRO A 117 -9.90 12.48 12.84
CA PRO A 117 -9.56 11.07 12.64
C PRO A 117 -10.60 10.28 11.86
N ASP A 118 -11.89 10.45 12.18
CA ASP A 118 -12.99 9.77 11.49
C ASP A 118 -13.10 10.17 10.02
N ALA A 119 -12.76 11.42 9.68
CA ALA A 119 -12.72 11.87 8.28
C ALA A 119 -11.60 11.17 7.51
N ASN A 120 -10.41 11.06 8.09
CA ASN A 120 -9.30 10.31 7.50
C ASN A 120 -9.62 8.81 7.38
N LEU A 121 -10.23 8.21 8.39
CA LEU A 121 -10.64 6.80 8.33
C LEU A 121 -11.69 6.56 7.24
N LYS A 122 -12.63 7.47 7.05
CA LYS A 122 -13.60 7.38 5.95
C LYS A 122 -12.90 7.39 4.60
N VAL A 123 -11.98 8.32 4.37
CA VAL A 123 -11.18 8.41 3.14
C VAL A 123 -10.31 7.17 2.92
N LEU A 124 -9.69 6.66 3.99
CA LEU A 124 -8.93 5.40 3.96
C LEU A 124 -9.82 4.23 3.52
N HIS A 125 -11.01 4.09 4.11
CA HIS A 125 -11.94 3.01 3.77
C HIS A 125 -12.46 3.12 2.33
N GLU A 126 -12.78 4.33 1.85
CA GLU A 126 -13.12 4.54 0.45
C GLU A 126 -12.00 4.07 -0.49
N SER A 127 -10.74 4.36 -0.16
CA SER A 127 -9.57 3.89 -0.90
C SER A 127 -9.42 2.37 -0.83
N MET A 128 -9.55 1.78 0.36
CA MET A 128 -9.49 0.34 0.60
C MET A 128 -10.58 -0.43 -0.16
N GLY A 129 -11.77 0.13 -0.28
CA GLY A 129 -12.90 -0.48 -0.99
C GLY A 129 -12.73 -0.54 -2.51
N ARG A 130 -11.74 0.17 -3.06
CA ARG A 130 -11.47 0.21 -4.51
C ARG A 130 -10.82 -1.06 -5.04
N LEU A 131 -10.24 -1.88 -4.16
CA LEU A 131 -9.40 -3.01 -4.52
C LEU A 131 -9.63 -4.17 -3.55
N THR A 132 -9.41 -5.38 -4.02
CA THR A 132 -9.42 -6.60 -3.21
C THR A 132 -8.13 -7.39 -3.41
N ASN A 133 -7.87 -8.40 -2.57
CA ASN A 133 -6.76 -9.34 -2.71
C ASN A 133 -5.35 -8.74 -2.52
N TYR A 134 -5.23 -7.65 -1.78
CA TYR A 134 -3.96 -7.03 -1.42
C TYR A 134 -3.50 -7.45 -0.01
N VAL A 135 -2.19 -7.47 0.20
CA VAL A 135 -1.56 -7.89 1.46
C VAL A 135 -1.46 -6.75 2.47
N GLY A 136 -1.49 -5.51 2.00
CA GLY A 136 -1.28 -4.34 2.83
C GLY A 136 -1.39 -3.04 2.07
N VAL A 137 -1.00 -1.97 2.74
CA VAL A 137 -0.96 -0.62 2.19
C VAL A 137 0.46 -0.08 2.20
N VAL A 138 0.72 0.88 1.31
CA VAL A 138 1.93 1.69 1.28
C VAL A 138 1.53 3.16 1.20
N ASN A 139 2.15 4.03 1.97
CA ASN A 139 1.93 5.46 1.79
C ASN A 139 2.49 5.92 0.44
N TYR A 140 1.82 6.89 -0.14
CA TYR A 140 2.30 7.64 -1.29
C TYR A 140 2.54 9.08 -0.86
N LEU A 141 3.81 9.52 -0.90
CA LEU A 141 4.24 10.74 -0.25
C LEU A 141 3.95 10.69 1.27
N GLY A 142 3.49 11.79 1.86
CA GLY A 142 3.03 11.77 3.26
C GLY A 142 4.08 12.07 4.29
N ALA A 143 5.19 12.72 3.93
CA ALA A 143 6.26 13.02 4.88
C ALA A 143 5.79 13.83 6.09
N ARG A 144 4.77 14.70 5.96
CA ARG A 144 4.12 15.38 7.08
C ARG A 144 3.23 14.42 7.86
N PHE A 145 2.35 13.71 7.16
CA PHE A 145 1.35 12.84 7.78
C PHE A 145 2.00 11.71 8.59
N THR A 146 3.02 11.05 8.04
CA THR A 146 3.72 9.94 8.71
C THR A 146 4.57 10.38 9.90
N SER A 147 4.92 11.67 9.99
CA SER A 147 5.65 12.23 11.14
C SER A 147 4.75 12.68 12.30
N GLU A 148 3.43 12.69 12.12
CA GLU A 148 2.45 13.15 13.12
C GLU A 148 1.72 11.95 13.74
N ASP A 149 2.13 11.57 14.95
CA ASP A 149 1.57 10.42 15.70
C ASP A 149 0.03 10.45 15.76
N ALA A 150 -0.53 11.58 16.17
CA ALA A 150 -1.97 11.75 16.34
C ALA A 150 -2.78 11.52 15.03
N ALA A 151 -2.20 11.83 13.89
CA ALA A 151 -2.83 11.63 12.58
C ALA A 151 -2.63 10.19 12.07
N LEU A 152 -1.41 9.67 12.22
CA LEU A 152 -1.05 8.35 11.68
C LEU A 152 -1.59 7.19 12.52
N ASN A 153 -1.61 7.30 13.85
CA ASN A 153 -1.96 6.21 14.74
C ASN A 153 -3.35 5.59 14.45
N PRO A 154 -4.45 6.35 14.28
CA PRO A 154 -5.75 5.76 13.93
C PRO A 154 -5.72 4.97 12.64
N VAL A 155 -4.93 5.42 11.65
CA VAL A 155 -4.77 4.78 10.35
C VAL A 155 -4.03 3.43 10.50
N VAL A 156 -2.88 3.42 11.18
CA VAL A 156 -2.10 2.19 11.41
C VAL A 156 -2.87 1.20 12.27
N GLN A 157 -3.65 1.69 13.25
CA GLN A 157 -4.50 0.86 14.08
C GLN A 157 -5.59 0.16 13.26
N ASP A 158 -6.28 0.87 12.35
CA ASP A 158 -7.30 0.28 11.48
C ASP A 158 -6.67 -0.77 10.53
N ILE A 159 -5.52 -0.45 9.93
CA ILE A 159 -4.75 -1.37 9.08
C ILE A 159 -4.39 -2.66 9.85
N GLY A 160 -3.85 -2.53 11.06
CA GLY A 160 -3.50 -3.65 11.93
C GLY A 160 -4.71 -4.48 12.33
N ASN A 161 -5.81 -3.84 12.72
CA ASN A 161 -7.07 -4.50 13.08
C ASN A 161 -7.64 -5.32 11.91
N ARG A 162 -7.50 -4.84 10.68
CA ARG A 162 -7.89 -5.57 9.47
C ARG A 162 -6.92 -6.69 9.09
N GLY A 163 -5.76 -6.76 9.72
CA GLY A 163 -4.74 -7.78 9.44
C GLY A 163 -3.99 -7.54 8.15
N LEU A 164 -3.87 -6.29 7.75
CA LEU A 164 -3.04 -5.82 6.65
C LEU A 164 -1.65 -5.43 7.15
N MET A 165 -0.65 -5.43 6.25
CA MET A 165 0.65 -4.83 6.54
C MET A 165 0.66 -3.34 6.22
N TYR A 166 1.58 -2.61 6.86
CA TYR A 166 1.97 -1.26 6.48
C TYR A 166 3.38 -1.28 5.89
N LEU A 167 3.55 -0.78 4.69
CA LEU A 167 4.85 -0.50 4.09
C LEU A 167 5.08 1.02 4.11
N ASP A 168 6.15 1.45 4.76
CA ASP A 168 6.60 2.85 4.71
C ASP A 168 7.45 3.05 3.45
N ASP A 169 7.14 4.04 2.64
CA ASP A 169 7.87 4.34 1.40
C ASP A 169 9.24 5.01 1.63
N GLY A 170 9.58 5.31 2.88
CA GLY A 170 10.85 5.91 3.26
C GLY A 170 10.99 7.40 2.95
N THR A 171 9.92 8.09 2.56
CA THR A 171 9.98 9.53 2.22
C THR A 171 10.24 10.43 3.42
N SER A 172 10.04 9.97 4.64
CA SER A 172 10.29 10.72 5.88
C SER A 172 11.20 9.99 6.85
N ALA A 173 12.36 10.55 7.12
CA ALA A 173 13.24 10.06 8.20
C ALA A 173 12.63 10.25 9.63
N ARG A 174 11.52 10.98 9.74
CA ARG A 174 10.78 11.20 11.00
C ARG A 174 9.50 10.40 11.09
N SER A 175 9.29 9.44 10.19
CA SER A 175 8.10 8.60 10.19
C SER A 175 7.93 7.88 11.53
N GLN A 176 6.71 7.88 12.06
CA GLN A 176 6.30 7.16 13.26
C GLN A 176 5.74 5.76 12.92
N ALA A 177 5.75 5.37 11.64
CA ALA A 177 5.06 4.19 11.16
C ALA A 177 5.59 2.87 11.79
N ASP A 178 6.90 2.76 12.02
CA ASP A 178 7.51 1.57 12.67
C ASP A 178 6.99 1.42 14.11
N ALA A 179 7.15 2.47 14.93
CA ALA A 179 6.72 2.45 16.33
C ALA A 179 5.22 2.21 16.48
N LEU A 180 4.41 2.86 15.64
CA LEU A 180 2.95 2.70 15.65
C LEU A 180 2.52 1.32 15.13
N SER A 181 3.20 0.77 14.14
CA SER A 181 2.94 -0.59 13.65
C SER A 181 3.25 -1.63 14.72
N ALA A 182 4.36 -1.48 15.45
CA ALA A 182 4.70 -2.34 16.58
C ALA A 182 3.61 -2.28 17.66
N THR A 183 3.19 -1.06 18.06
CA THR A 183 2.14 -0.85 19.07
C THR A 183 0.80 -1.48 18.66
N ASN A 184 0.41 -1.31 17.40
CA ASN A 184 -0.86 -1.80 16.87
C ASN A 184 -0.79 -3.23 16.29
N LYS A 185 0.35 -3.92 16.44
CA LYS A 185 0.58 -5.29 15.94
C LYS A 185 0.27 -5.45 14.44
N ALA A 186 0.51 -4.41 13.67
CA ALA A 186 0.46 -4.45 12.22
C ALA A 186 1.79 -4.99 11.68
N PRO A 187 1.81 -5.94 10.74
CA PRO A 187 3.04 -6.28 10.03
C PRO A 187 3.61 -5.04 9.35
N PHE A 188 4.93 -4.84 9.47
CA PHE A 188 5.59 -3.63 9.01
C PHE A 188 6.83 -3.94 8.17
N ALA A 189 7.07 -3.11 7.18
CA ALA A 189 8.35 -2.98 6.49
C ALA A 189 8.55 -1.51 6.10
N ALA A 190 9.80 -1.10 5.91
CA ALA A 190 10.16 0.20 5.36
C ALA A 190 10.99 0.01 4.10
N ALA A 191 10.86 0.93 3.14
CA ALA A 191 11.73 0.98 1.97
C ALA A 191 13.12 1.49 2.38
N ASP A 192 14.15 0.78 1.98
CA ASP A 192 15.54 1.18 2.21
C ASP A 192 16.01 2.19 1.17
N LEU A 193 15.49 2.10 -0.05
CA LEU A 193 15.93 2.91 -1.18
C LEU A 193 14.81 3.16 -2.18
N MET A 194 14.66 4.41 -2.61
CA MET A 194 13.88 4.79 -3.79
C MET A 194 14.82 4.88 -5.00
N ILE A 195 14.65 3.99 -5.97
CA ILE A 195 15.57 3.86 -7.12
C ILE A 195 15.21 4.78 -8.29
N ASP A 196 14.01 5.35 -8.30
CA ASP A 196 13.48 6.19 -9.39
C ASP A 196 13.17 7.63 -8.94
N GLY A 197 13.88 8.11 -7.94
CA GLY A 197 13.78 9.50 -7.49
C GLY A 197 14.07 10.51 -8.62
N VAL A 198 14.90 10.12 -9.58
CA VAL A 198 15.03 10.76 -10.90
C VAL A 198 14.61 9.75 -11.95
N GLN A 199 13.51 10.02 -12.66
CA GLN A 199 12.90 9.10 -13.63
C GLN A 199 13.64 9.06 -14.98
N GLU A 200 14.97 9.00 -14.93
CA GLU A 200 15.83 8.81 -16.09
C GLU A 200 16.55 7.47 -16.03
N LYS A 201 16.50 6.71 -17.13
CA LYS A 201 17.08 5.36 -17.21
C LYS A 201 18.55 5.32 -16.78
N SER A 202 19.34 6.36 -17.11
CA SER A 202 20.75 6.46 -16.73
C SER A 202 20.96 6.61 -15.22
N GLU A 203 20.04 7.25 -14.53
CA GLU A 203 20.11 7.45 -13.08
C GLU A 203 19.60 6.22 -12.33
N ILE A 204 18.51 5.61 -12.79
CA ILE A 204 17.99 4.36 -12.22
C ILE A 204 19.02 3.22 -12.29
N LEU A 205 19.86 3.17 -13.35
CA LEU A 205 20.88 2.16 -13.49
C LEU A 205 22.13 2.40 -12.62
N LYS A 206 22.25 3.53 -11.94
CA LYS A 206 23.33 3.87 -11.00
C LYS A 206 22.96 3.63 -9.54
N SER A 207 21.66 3.50 -9.26
CA SER A 207 21.12 3.23 -7.92
C SER A 207 21.29 1.75 -7.57
#